data_18c05c6add064c9243e4cc13d93ee5ef
#
_entry.id   18c05c6add064c9243e4cc13d93ee5ef
#
_cell.length_a   1.000
_cell.length_b   1.000
_cell.length_c   1.000
_cell.angle_alpha   90.00
_cell.angle_beta   90.00
_cell.angle_gamma   90.00
#
_symmetry.space_group_name_H-M   'P 1'
#
loop_
_entity.id
_entity.type
_entity.pdbx_description
1 polymer ?
#
loop_
_entity_poly.entity_id
_entity_poly.type
_entity_poly.pdbx_seq_one_letter_code
_entity_poly.pdbx_strand_id
1 'polypeptide(L)'
;RVVHSTALGPSKGGVRYSTYVNENEVMALAAWMTFKCAVADIPYGGAKGGITCDPSTMSKGELERLTRAYTNAMVDVFGVDKDIPAPDMNTGPQEMAWIVDEYSKLKGGFTPGVVTGKPIHLGGSLGRSEATGRGVMTATMEAMAKMGLNPAKCRAAVQGFGNVGSITAKHYEAKGLKIVAISDHTAAFYNPDGIDIEKAIKYRNSNKGVIKGFKGGKLISNEELLTLNVDVLAPCAMENQITDENAGKIKAKLIVEGANGPTTDEADHILSKKGTVVIPDILANGGGVTVSYFEWGQNRSGLYMTEEEVNTKADHWMKQAFHNVWNTSVKHKTTMRIAAYIYALGKIELGIKSRGHY
;
A
#
# COMPACT_ATOMS: atom_id res chain seq x y z
N ARG A 1 -0.78 12.75 -16.29
CA ARG A 1 -1.28 11.37 -16.16
C ARG A 1 -0.56 10.46 -17.14
N VAL A 2 -0.02 9.35 -16.64
CA VAL A 2 0.65 8.32 -17.44
C VAL A 2 -0.13 7.02 -17.30
N VAL A 3 -0.49 6.42 -18.42
CA VAL A 3 -0.99 5.05 -18.54
C VAL A 3 0.17 4.18 -18.99
N HIS A 4 0.71 3.34 -18.10
CA HIS A 4 1.86 2.50 -18.42
C HIS A 4 1.45 1.22 -19.16
N SER A 5 0.36 0.58 -18.73
CA SER A 5 -0.11 -0.66 -19.37
C SER A 5 -1.61 -0.84 -19.21
N THR A 6 -2.22 -1.43 -20.23
CA THR A 6 -3.61 -1.92 -20.20
C THR A 6 -3.68 -3.41 -20.58
N ALA A 7 -2.57 -4.10 -20.58
CA ALA A 7 -2.48 -5.49 -21.01
C ALA A 7 -3.41 -6.44 -20.23
N LEU A 8 -3.61 -6.20 -18.94
CA LEU A 8 -4.46 -7.01 -18.08
C LEU A 8 -5.86 -6.45 -17.85
N GLY A 9 -6.13 -5.20 -18.27
CA GLY A 9 -7.42 -4.53 -18.08
C GLY A 9 -7.29 -3.01 -18.05
N PRO A 10 -8.33 -2.28 -17.61
CA PRO A 10 -8.29 -0.84 -17.49
C PRO A 10 -7.15 -0.41 -16.57
N SER A 11 -6.52 0.73 -16.87
CA SER A 11 -5.42 1.21 -16.04
C SER A 11 -5.91 1.73 -14.70
N LYS A 12 -5.07 1.59 -13.68
CA LYS A 12 -5.39 1.94 -12.29
C LYS A 12 -4.23 2.64 -11.61
N GLY A 13 -4.51 3.72 -10.90
CA GLY A 13 -3.50 4.36 -10.06
C GLY A 13 -3.90 5.69 -9.48
N GLY A 14 -3.19 6.11 -8.42
CA GLY A 14 -3.48 7.32 -7.67
C GLY A 14 -3.22 8.61 -8.44
N VAL A 15 -3.75 9.70 -7.89
CA VAL A 15 -3.46 11.09 -8.29
C VAL A 15 -2.78 11.77 -7.11
N ARG A 16 -1.54 12.22 -7.28
CA ARG A 16 -0.69 12.82 -6.25
C ARG A 16 -0.68 14.35 -6.37
N TYR A 17 -0.83 15.05 -5.25
CA TYR A 17 -0.59 16.49 -5.17
C TYR A 17 0.68 16.74 -4.38
N SER A 18 1.71 17.26 -5.03
CA SER A 18 2.99 17.54 -4.38
C SER A 18 3.84 18.46 -5.23
N THR A 19 4.67 19.28 -4.59
CA THR A 19 5.68 20.12 -5.26
C THR A 19 6.74 19.33 -6.00
N TYR A 20 6.90 18.03 -5.70
CA TYR A 20 7.89 17.13 -6.31
C TYR A 20 7.35 16.37 -7.53
N VAL A 21 6.04 16.43 -7.80
CA VAL A 21 5.46 15.75 -8.95
C VAL A 21 6.10 16.21 -10.25
N ASN A 22 6.64 15.25 -10.99
CA ASN A 22 7.18 15.44 -12.32
C ASN A 22 6.90 14.22 -13.20
N GLU A 23 7.17 14.33 -14.50
CA GLU A 23 6.85 13.27 -15.47
C GLU A 23 7.57 11.96 -15.17
N ASN A 24 8.88 12.00 -14.86
CA ASN A 24 9.68 10.81 -14.58
C ASN A 24 9.17 10.06 -13.34
N GLU A 25 8.84 10.78 -12.26
CA GLU A 25 8.24 10.19 -11.06
C GLU A 25 6.90 9.51 -11.40
N VAL A 26 6.05 10.19 -12.16
CA VAL A 26 4.73 9.66 -12.53
C VAL A 26 4.87 8.44 -13.44
N MET A 27 5.83 8.42 -14.37
CA MET A 27 6.14 7.26 -15.20
C MET A 27 6.59 6.06 -14.38
N ALA A 28 7.54 6.24 -13.46
CA ALA A 28 8.03 5.19 -12.57
C ALA A 28 6.89 4.62 -11.70
N LEU A 29 6.08 5.49 -11.11
CA LEU A 29 4.95 5.08 -10.27
C LEU A 29 3.83 4.38 -11.08
N ALA A 30 3.62 4.76 -12.34
CA ALA A 30 2.66 4.09 -13.22
C ALA A 30 3.11 2.67 -13.58
N ALA A 31 4.41 2.47 -13.85
CA ALA A 31 5.00 1.15 -14.04
C ALA A 31 4.86 0.28 -12.78
N TRP A 32 5.16 0.86 -11.62
CA TRP A 32 4.99 0.18 -10.32
C TRP A 32 3.55 -0.28 -10.09
N MET A 33 2.56 0.54 -10.45
CA MET A 33 1.15 0.16 -10.37
C MET A 33 0.82 -1.02 -11.27
N THR A 34 1.38 -1.10 -12.48
CA THR A 34 1.21 -2.26 -13.38
C THR A 34 1.69 -3.55 -12.71
N PHE A 35 2.90 -3.55 -12.15
CA PHE A 35 3.44 -4.73 -11.47
C PHE A 35 2.64 -5.07 -10.21
N LYS A 36 2.25 -4.07 -9.42
CA LYS A 36 1.44 -4.28 -8.21
C LYS A 36 0.09 -4.92 -8.53
N CYS A 37 -0.62 -4.45 -9.55
CA CYS A 37 -1.89 -5.04 -9.98
C CYS A 37 -1.72 -6.48 -10.49
N ALA A 38 -0.64 -6.75 -11.22
CA ALA A 38 -0.33 -8.08 -11.72
C ALA A 38 0.03 -9.06 -10.57
N VAL A 39 0.80 -8.62 -9.57
CA VAL A 39 1.12 -9.41 -8.36
C VAL A 39 -0.12 -9.71 -7.55
N ALA A 40 -1.01 -8.72 -7.37
CA ALA A 40 -2.27 -8.87 -6.66
C ALA A 40 -3.31 -9.72 -7.41
N ASP A 41 -2.99 -10.13 -8.64
CA ASP A 41 -3.87 -10.95 -9.49
C ASP A 41 -5.24 -10.31 -9.79
N ILE A 42 -5.26 -8.98 -9.93
CA ILE A 42 -6.45 -8.21 -10.26
C ILE A 42 -6.41 -7.77 -11.74
N PRO A 43 -7.58 -7.68 -12.41
CA PRO A 43 -7.66 -7.41 -13.84
C PRO A 43 -7.49 -5.90 -14.14
N TYR A 44 -6.36 -5.35 -13.72
CA TYR A 44 -6.00 -3.97 -13.97
C TYR A 44 -4.63 -3.86 -14.61
N GLY A 45 -4.49 -2.87 -15.48
CA GLY A 45 -3.20 -2.31 -15.84
C GLY A 45 -2.70 -1.31 -14.80
N GLY A 46 -1.77 -0.45 -15.18
CA GLY A 46 -1.19 0.53 -14.28
C GLY A 46 -1.17 1.92 -14.87
N ALA A 47 -1.52 2.88 -14.04
CA ALA A 47 -1.42 4.30 -14.33
C ALA A 47 -1.03 5.09 -13.07
N LYS A 48 -0.59 6.31 -13.27
CA LYS A 48 -0.34 7.28 -12.21
C LYS A 48 -0.60 8.68 -12.74
N GLY A 49 -1.02 9.57 -11.87
CA GLY A 49 -1.17 10.98 -12.18
C GLY A 49 -0.75 11.85 -11.03
N GLY A 50 -0.67 13.14 -11.28
CA GLY A 50 -0.39 14.11 -10.23
C GLY A 50 -0.49 15.54 -10.74
N ILE A 51 -0.46 16.45 -9.79
CA ILE A 51 -0.40 17.89 -10.03
C ILE A 51 0.74 18.45 -9.20
N THR A 52 1.61 19.23 -9.83
CA THR A 52 2.68 19.94 -9.14
C THR A 52 2.09 21.16 -8.44
N CYS A 53 1.84 21.03 -7.14
CA CYS A 53 1.29 22.08 -6.28
C CYS A 53 1.67 21.84 -4.83
N ASP A 54 1.53 22.88 -4.00
CA ASP A 54 1.62 22.74 -2.54
C ASP A 54 0.21 22.81 -1.94
N PRO A 55 -0.44 21.67 -1.66
CA PRO A 55 -1.80 21.68 -1.12
C PRO A 55 -1.90 22.26 0.30
N SER A 56 -0.78 22.36 1.04
CA SER A 56 -0.78 22.95 2.38
C SER A 56 -1.03 24.45 2.37
N THR A 57 -0.77 25.12 1.24
CA THR A 57 -0.97 26.56 1.03
C THR A 57 -2.31 26.88 0.37
N MET A 58 -3.07 25.88 -0.02
CA MET A 58 -4.33 26.03 -0.76
C MET A 58 -5.54 25.88 0.15
N SER A 59 -6.53 26.71 -0.06
CA SER A 59 -7.83 26.55 0.57
C SER A 59 -8.58 25.34 -0.01
N LYS A 60 -9.55 24.82 0.73
CA LYS A 60 -10.41 23.72 0.25
C LYS A 60 -11.10 24.04 -1.08
N GLY A 61 -11.55 25.28 -1.26
CA GLY A 61 -12.19 25.71 -2.51
C GLY A 61 -11.23 25.79 -3.70
N GLU A 62 -9.96 26.10 -3.47
CA GLU A 62 -8.92 26.06 -4.51
C GLU A 62 -8.59 24.62 -4.89
N LEU A 63 -8.43 23.74 -3.91
CA LEU A 63 -8.23 22.29 -4.16
C LEU A 63 -9.41 21.67 -4.93
N GLU A 64 -10.65 22.07 -4.62
CA GLU A 64 -11.83 21.63 -5.36
C GLU A 64 -11.77 22.07 -6.82
N ARG A 65 -11.54 23.36 -7.08
CA ARG A 65 -11.44 23.90 -8.45
C ARG A 65 -10.31 23.24 -9.24
N LEU A 66 -9.16 23.05 -8.60
CA LEU A 66 -8.01 22.37 -9.20
C LEU A 66 -8.35 20.93 -9.58
N THR A 67 -8.98 20.18 -8.68
CA THR A 67 -9.37 18.78 -8.91
C THR A 67 -10.41 18.67 -10.02
N ARG A 68 -11.41 19.57 -10.05
CA ARG A 68 -12.41 19.59 -11.13
C ARG A 68 -11.80 19.97 -12.47
N ALA A 69 -10.90 20.94 -12.52
CA ALA A 69 -10.19 21.32 -13.73
C ALA A 69 -9.32 20.18 -14.27
N TYR A 70 -8.62 19.45 -13.38
CA TYR A 70 -7.87 18.25 -13.74
C TYR A 70 -8.79 17.17 -14.30
N THR A 71 -9.95 16.93 -13.67
CA THR A 71 -10.93 15.95 -14.14
C THR A 71 -11.47 16.30 -15.53
N ASN A 72 -11.75 17.58 -15.76
CA ASN A 72 -12.20 18.08 -17.08
C ASN A 72 -11.14 17.83 -18.15
N ALA A 73 -9.87 18.16 -17.87
CA ALA A 73 -8.76 17.91 -18.79
C ALA A 73 -8.53 16.40 -19.08
N MET A 74 -8.92 15.53 -18.14
CA MET A 74 -8.73 14.08 -18.21
C MET A 74 -10.01 13.31 -18.61
N VAL A 75 -11.09 13.99 -18.96
CA VAL A 75 -12.42 13.38 -19.18
C VAL A 75 -12.43 12.29 -20.25
N ASP A 76 -11.57 12.39 -21.25
CA ASP A 76 -11.46 11.40 -22.33
C ASP A 76 -10.46 10.28 -22.04
N VAL A 77 -9.59 10.50 -21.04
CA VAL A 77 -8.64 9.51 -20.53
C VAL A 77 -9.31 8.65 -19.45
N PHE A 78 -9.97 9.28 -18.49
CA PHE A 78 -10.69 8.59 -17.43
C PHE A 78 -11.88 7.80 -17.96
N GLY A 79 -12.21 6.71 -17.29
CA GLY A 79 -13.38 5.90 -17.59
C GLY A 79 -13.39 4.61 -16.81
N VAL A 80 -14.60 4.09 -16.58
CA VAL A 80 -14.82 2.85 -15.81
C VAL A 80 -14.06 1.65 -16.42
N ASP A 81 -13.91 1.64 -17.75
CA ASP A 81 -13.21 0.59 -18.50
C ASP A 81 -11.95 1.10 -19.21
N LYS A 82 -11.47 2.30 -18.85
CA LYS A 82 -10.28 2.93 -19.47
C LYS A 82 -9.17 3.13 -18.44
N ASP A 83 -9.33 4.14 -17.59
CA ASP A 83 -8.35 4.54 -16.59
C ASP A 83 -9.08 5.03 -15.34
N ILE A 84 -8.75 4.41 -14.20
CA ILE A 84 -9.48 4.55 -12.95
C ILE A 84 -8.57 5.20 -11.92
N PRO A 85 -8.71 6.52 -11.65
CA PRO A 85 -7.97 7.20 -10.60
C PRO A 85 -8.32 6.70 -9.19
N ALA A 86 -7.44 7.02 -8.23
CA ALA A 86 -7.57 6.68 -6.82
C ALA A 86 -6.82 7.72 -5.97
N PRO A 87 -6.97 7.71 -4.64
CA PRO A 87 -6.17 8.54 -3.75
C PRO A 87 -4.68 8.19 -3.78
N ASP A 88 -3.85 9.19 -3.56
CA ASP A 88 -2.41 9.09 -3.32
C ASP A 88 -1.95 10.18 -2.34
N MET A 89 -0.67 10.54 -2.34
CA MET A 89 -0.15 11.59 -1.46
C MET A 89 -0.96 12.89 -1.62
N ASN A 90 -1.41 13.43 -0.49
CA ASN A 90 -2.21 14.65 -0.35
C ASN A 90 -3.53 14.67 -1.15
N THR A 91 -4.06 13.50 -1.48
CA THR A 91 -5.44 13.33 -1.96
C THR A 91 -6.15 12.25 -1.17
N GLY A 92 -7.46 12.38 -1.05
CA GLY A 92 -8.26 11.48 -0.23
C GLY A 92 -9.68 11.30 -0.76
N PRO A 93 -10.58 10.82 0.07
CA PRO A 93 -11.98 10.61 -0.33
C PRO A 93 -12.66 11.88 -0.85
N GLN A 94 -12.27 13.06 -0.35
CA GLN A 94 -12.87 14.31 -0.78
C GLN A 94 -12.52 14.66 -2.23
N GLU A 95 -11.25 14.52 -2.62
CA GLU A 95 -10.81 14.74 -4.01
C GLU A 95 -11.46 13.70 -4.93
N MET A 96 -11.59 12.45 -4.49
CA MET A 96 -12.29 11.41 -5.26
C MET A 96 -13.79 11.72 -5.42
N ALA A 97 -14.41 12.34 -4.42
CA ALA A 97 -15.80 12.83 -4.53
C ALA A 97 -15.92 13.94 -5.60
N TRP A 98 -14.98 14.87 -5.66
CA TRP A 98 -14.98 15.90 -6.70
C TRP A 98 -14.74 15.33 -8.10
N ILE A 99 -13.85 14.32 -8.22
CA ILE A 99 -13.60 13.63 -9.50
C ILE A 99 -14.87 12.94 -10.00
N VAL A 100 -15.55 12.15 -9.14
CA VAL A 100 -16.75 11.43 -9.59
C VAL A 100 -17.89 12.38 -9.92
N ASP A 101 -18.08 13.46 -9.17
CA ASP A 101 -19.11 14.46 -9.43
C ASP A 101 -18.87 15.19 -10.76
N GLU A 102 -17.65 15.70 -10.96
CA GLU A 102 -17.29 16.43 -12.20
C GLU A 102 -17.37 15.52 -13.43
N TYR A 103 -16.79 14.32 -13.35
CA TYR A 103 -16.85 13.35 -14.44
C TYR A 103 -18.29 12.99 -14.80
N SER A 104 -19.13 12.75 -13.79
CA SER A 104 -20.54 12.41 -13.98
C SER A 104 -21.34 13.51 -14.65
N LYS A 105 -21.06 14.79 -14.30
CA LYS A 105 -21.66 15.95 -14.98
C LYS A 105 -21.27 16.00 -16.46
N LEU A 106 -19.97 15.83 -16.75
CA LEU A 106 -19.45 15.88 -18.11
C LEU A 106 -19.98 14.74 -18.99
N LYS A 107 -20.25 13.57 -18.41
CA LYS A 107 -20.77 12.40 -19.13
C LYS A 107 -22.30 12.28 -19.08
N GLY A 108 -23.00 13.17 -18.39
CA GLY A 108 -24.45 13.21 -18.35
C GLY A 108 -25.13 12.14 -17.48
N GLY A 109 -24.40 11.51 -16.56
CA GLY A 109 -24.98 10.51 -15.67
C GLY A 109 -24.02 10.07 -14.56
N PHE A 110 -24.55 9.71 -13.39
CA PHE A 110 -23.74 9.30 -12.24
C PHE A 110 -22.94 8.03 -12.55
N THR A 111 -21.62 8.14 -12.53
CA THR A 111 -20.67 7.10 -12.95
C THR A 111 -19.71 6.75 -11.82
N PRO A 112 -20.17 6.08 -10.74
CA PRO A 112 -19.37 5.87 -9.53
C PRO A 112 -18.13 5.00 -9.74
N GLY A 113 -18.13 4.11 -10.74
CA GLY A 113 -17.01 3.24 -11.06
C GLY A 113 -15.81 3.92 -11.70
N VAL A 114 -15.89 5.22 -12.06
CA VAL A 114 -14.78 5.94 -12.69
C VAL A 114 -13.60 6.16 -11.77
N VAL A 115 -13.81 6.14 -10.46
CA VAL A 115 -12.78 6.41 -9.43
C VAL A 115 -12.99 5.52 -8.22
N THR A 116 -11.93 5.17 -7.50
CA THR A 116 -12.02 4.43 -6.24
C THR A 116 -11.42 5.21 -5.08
N GLY A 117 -11.76 4.82 -3.85
CA GLY A 117 -11.39 5.53 -2.63
C GLY A 117 -12.35 6.69 -2.32
N LYS A 118 -13.56 6.63 -2.85
CA LYS A 118 -14.64 7.59 -2.59
C LYS A 118 -15.15 7.50 -1.13
N PRO A 119 -15.84 8.56 -0.65
CA PRO A 119 -16.66 8.43 0.55
C PRO A 119 -17.68 7.29 0.41
N ILE A 120 -18.00 6.63 1.52
CA ILE A 120 -18.91 5.47 1.54
C ILE A 120 -20.28 5.81 0.93
N HIS A 121 -20.84 6.98 1.27
CA HIS A 121 -22.13 7.44 0.76
C HIS A 121 -22.14 7.80 -0.73
N LEU A 122 -20.99 7.82 -1.41
CA LEU A 122 -20.85 7.97 -2.86
C LEU A 122 -20.40 6.67 -3.54
N GLY A 123 -20.58 5.53 -2.88
CA GLY A 123 -20.22 4.22 -3.43
C GLY A 123 -18.79 3.78 -3.11
N GLY A 124 -18.17 4.34 -2.07
CA GLY A 124 -16.91 3.83 -1.52
C GLY A 124 -17.10 2.45 -0.88
N SER A 125 -16.02 1.66 -0.77
CA SER A 125 -16.07 0.34 -0.15
C SER A 125 -15.76 0.41 1.34
N LEU A 126 -16.56 -0.29 2.15
CA LEU A 126 -16.20 -0.63 3.52
C LEU A 126 -14.86 -1.39 3.55
N GLY A 127 -14.15 -1.33 4.68
CA GLY A 127 -12.84 -1.98 4.84
C GLY A 127 -11.67 -1.29 4.12
N ARG A 128 -11.90 -0.29 3.24
CA ARG A 128 -10.83 0.35 2.44
C ARG A 128 -9.78 1.06 3.30
N SER A 129 -10.19 1.68 4.40
CA SER A 129 -9.29 2.43 5.29
C SER A 129 -8.23 1.54 5.97
N GLU A 130 -8.55 0.30 6.29
CA GLU A 130 -7.65 -0.66 6.92
C GLU A 130 -6.96 -1.60 5.91
N ALA A 131 -7.38 -1.61 4.64
CA ALA A 131 -7.00 -2.61 3.65
C ALA A 131 -5.49 -2.77 3.46
N THR A 132 -4.72 -1.70 3.45
CA THR A 132 -3.27 -1.77 3.24
C THR A 132 -2.57 -2.43 4.43
N GLY A 133 -2.82 -1.97 5.65
CA GLY A 133 -2.24 -2.56 6.87
C GLY A 133 -2.71 -4.00 7.09
N ARG A 134 -3.95 -4.32 6.72
CA ARG A 134 -4.48 -5.69 6.74
C ARG A 134 -3.75 -6.59 5.72
N GLY A 135 -3.44 -6.08 4.53
CA GLY A 135 -2.64 -6.79 3.52
C GLY A 135 -1.24 -7.11 4.03
N VAL A 136 -0.57 -6.13 4.65
CA VAL A 136 0.74 -6.33 5.31
C VAL A 136 0.64 -7.43 6.37
N MET A 137 -0.37 -7.40 7.24
CA MET A 137 -0.60 -8.44 8.24
C MET A 137 -0.79 -9.81 7.59
N THR A 138 -1.64 -9.92 6.56
CA THR A 138 -1.91 -11.19 5.89
C THR A 138 -0.63 -11.77 5.27
N ALA A 139 0.15 -10.96 4.55
CA ALA A 139 1.42 -11.38 3.99
C ALA A 139 2.43 -11.82 5.08
N THR A 140 2.44 -11.12 6.22
CA THR A 140 3.27 -11.49 7.37
C THR A 140 2.89 -12.86 7.93
N MET A 141 1.60 -13.11 8.16
CA MET A 141 1.14 -14.39 8.71
C MET A 141 1.48 -15.55 7.79
N GLU A 142 1.30 -15.40 6.48
CA GLU A 142 1.65 -16.43 5.51
C GLU A 142 3.18 -16.65 5.47
N ALA A 143 3.99 -15.59 5.52
CA ALA A 143 5.45 -15.72 5.58
C ALA A 143 5.91 -16.43 6.87
N MET A 144 5.36 -16.03 8.02
CA MET A 144 5.66 -16.66 9.31
C MET A 144 5.30 -18.15 9.29
N ALA A 145 4.16 -18.53 8.72
CA ALA A 145 3.77 -19.93 8.56
C ALA A 145 4.78 -20.71 7.70
N LYS A 146 5.23 -20.14 6.57
CA LYS A 146 6.28 -20.75 5.72
C LYS A 146 7.64 -20.87 6.42
N MET A 147 7.94 -19.95 7.33
CA MET A 147 9.19 -19.93 8.11
C MET A 147 9.10 -20.74 9.42
N GLY A 148 7.96 -21.32 9.74
CA GLY A 148 7.75 -22.04 11.01
C GLY A 148 7.76 -21.16 12.25
N LEU A 149 7.46 -19.85 12.11
CA LEU A 149 7.43 -18.90 13.21
C LEU A 149 6.05 -18.88 13.86
N ASN A 150 6.02 -18.94 15.19
CA ASN A 150 4.77 -18.83 15.98
C ASN A 150 4.54 -17.37 16.38
N PRO A 151 3.45 -16.71 15.91
CA PRO A 151 3.18 -15.31 16.25
C PRO A 151 3.21 -15.01 17.75
N ALA A 152 2.66 -15.87 18.58
CA ALA A 152 2.60 -15.68 20.03
C ALA A 152 3.99 -15.67 20.74
N LYS A 153 5.03 -16.11 20.04
CA LYS A 153 6.42 -16.12 20.54
C LYS A 153 7.30 -15.07 19.85
N CYS A 154 6.75 -14.33 18.90
CA CYS A 154 7.51 -13.39 18.08
C CYS A 154 7.31 -11.95 18.53
N ARG A 155 8.37 -11.17 18.39
CA ARG A 155 8.39 -9.72 18.60
C ARG A 155 8.43 -8.99 17.28
N ALA A 156 7.71 -7.87 17.19
CA ALA A 156 7.70 -7.05 16.00
C ALA A 156 8.01 -5.58 16.31
N ALA A 157 8.64 -4.92 15.33
CA ALA A 157 8.83 -3.47 15.30
C ALA A 157 8.12 -2.91 14.05
N VAL A 158 7.43 -1.79 14.21
CA VAL A 158 6.73 -1.11 13.11
C VAL A 158 7.27 0.30 12.99
N GLN A 159 7.96 0.58 11.90
CA GLN A 159 8.45 1.91 11.57
C GLN A 159 7.39 2.66 10.78
N GLY A 160 7.05 3.87 11.23
CA GLY A 160 5.97 4.65 10.65
C GLY A 160 4.59 4.31 11.25
N PHE A 161 4.13 5.09 12.22
CA PHE A 161 2.84 4.90 12.90
C PHE A 161 1.74 5.78 12.29
N GLY A 162 1.77 5.91 10.93
CA GLY A 162 0.73 6.55 10.12
C GLY A 162 -0.46 5.62 9.84
N ASN A 163 -1.16 5.86 8.72
CA ASN A 163 -2.34 5.05 8.36
C ASN A 163 -2.00 3.57 8.18
N VAL A 164 -0.93 3.24 7.46
CA VAL A 164 -0.55 1.84 7.21
C VAL A 164 0.01 1.19 8.49
N GLY A 165 1.02 1.80 9.11
CA GLY A 165 1.72 1.17 10.22
C GLY A 165 0.89 1.02 11.49
N SER A 166 0.03 1.98 11.83
CA SER A 166 -0.85 1.85 13.00
C SER A 166 -1.87 0.72 12.84
N ILE A 167 -2.40 0.54 11.64
CA ILE A 167 -3.32 -0.57 11.30
C ILE A 167 -2.56 -1.90 11.26
N THR A 168 -1.35 -1.91 10.68
CA THR A 168 -0.48 -3.11 10.72
C THR A 168 -0.20 -3.55 12.16
N ALA A 169 0.20 -2.62 13.03
CA ALA A 169 0.46 -2.90 14.44
C ALA A 169 -0.79 -3.45 15.17
N LYS A 170 -1.96 -2.84 14.95
CA LYS A 170 -3.26 -3.29 15.49
C LYS A 170 -3.56 -4.74 15.09
N HIS A 171 -3.39 -5.05 13.80
CA HIS A 171 -3.64 -6.40 13.31
C HIS A 171 -2.58 -7.41 13.77
N TYR A 172 -1.32 -7.02 13.88
CA TYR A 172 -0.26 -7.88 14.43
C TYR A 172 -0.56 -8.26 15.88
N GLU A 173 -0.91 -7.28 16.72
CA GLU A 173 -1.32 -7.52 18.12
C GLU A 173 -2.51 -8.48 18.19
N ALA A 174 -3.54 -8.27 17.38
CA ALA A 174 -4.71 -9.16 17.27
C ALA A 174 -4.36 -10.59 16.80
N LYS A 175 -3.24 -10.79 16.12
CA LYS A 175 -2.70 -12.10 15.71
C LYS A 175 -1.72 -12.68 16.74
N GLY A 176 -1.50 -11.99 17.86
CA GLY A 176 -0.67 -12.46 18.95
C GLY A 176 0.80 -12.05 18.89
N LEU A 177 1.25 -11.26 17.90
CA LEU A 177 2.61 -10.74 17.92
C LEU A 177 2.75 -9.66 19.01
N LYS A 178 3.88 -9.70 19.71
CA LYS A 178 4.23 -8.66 20.67
C LYS A 178 4.89 -7.48 19.94
N ILE A 179 4.20 -6.35 19.88
CA ILE A 179 4.75 -5.12 19.29
C ILE A 179 5.64 -4.44 20.33
N VAL A 180 6.94 -4.47 20.11
CA VAL A 180 7.92 -3.92 21.07
C VAL A 180 8.42 -2.54 20.69
N ALA A 181 8.25 -2.10 19.42
CA ALA A 181 8.64 -0.76 19.00
C ALA A 181 7.71 -0.22 17.92
N ILE A 182 7.46 1.09 18.02
CA ILE A 182 6.76 1.89 16.99
C ILE A 182 7.48 3.22 16.79
N SER A 183 7.39 3.80 15.60
CA SER A 183 7.89 5.16 15.33
C SER A 183 6.99 5.92 14.38
N ASP A 184 7.07 7.26 14.45
CA ASP A 184 6.66 8.16 13.38
C ASP A 184 7.79 9.16 13.09
N HIS A 185 7.51 10.18 12.27
CA HIS A 185 8.50 11.21 11.94
C HIS A 185 8.90 12.11 13.12
N THR A 186 8.24 11.99 14.27
CA THR A 186 8.47 12.82 15.46
C THR A 186 9.15 12.10 16.60
N ALA A 187 9.00 10.78 16.70
CA ALA A 187 9.55 9.97 17.79
C ALA A 187 9.53 8.47 17.46
N ALA A 188 10.39 7.72 18.15
CA ALA A 188 10.32 6.26 18.21
C ALA A 188 10.35 5.79 19.67
N PHE A 189 9.55 4.77 19.98
CA PHE A 189 9.41 4.21 21.31
C PHE A 189 9.68 2.70 21.31
N TYR A 190 10.36 2.23 22.35
CA TYR A 190 10.66 0.83 22.59
C TYR A 190 10.19 0.40 23.98
N ASN A 191 9.48 -0.73 24.06
CA ASN A 191 9.12 -1.38 25.29
C ASN A 191 9.29 -2.91 25.12
N PRO A 192 10.25 -3.55 25.83
CA PRO A 192 10.48 -5.00 25.71
C PRO A 192 9.28 -5.84 26.16
N ASP A 193 8.44 -5.31 27.03
CA ASP A 193 7.23 -5.99 27.52
C ASP A 193 6.03 -5.86 26.59
N GLY A 194 6.15 -5.00 25.57
CA GLY A 194 5.14 -4.70 24.56
C GLY A 194 4.55 -3.32 24.73
N ILE A 195 4.17 -2.73 23.58
CA ILE A 195 3.47 -1.44 23.51
C ILE A 195 1.99 -1.72 23.34
N ASP A 196 1.16 -1.09 24.14
CA ASP A 196 -0.30 -1.09 24.02
C ASP A 196 -0.70 -0.27 22.78
N ILE A 197 -1.02 -0.97 21.70
CA ILE A 197 -1.28 -0.35 20.39
C ILE A 197 -2.58 0.44 20.39
N GLU A 198 -3.58 0.02 21.11
CA GLU A 198 -4.83 0.76 21.22
C GLU A 198 -4.62 2.13 21.91
N LYS A 199 -3.85 2.16 23.01
CA LYS A 199 -3.47 3.42 23.66
C LYS A 199 -2.61 4.29 22.75
N ALA A 200 -1.67 3.71 22.02
CA ALA A 200 -0.83 4.46 21.08
C ALA A 200 -1.67 5.11 19.95
N ILE A 201 -2.64 4.39 19.39
CA ILE A 201 -3.57 4.91 18.37
C ILE A 201 -4.45 6.04 18.96
N LYS A 202 -5.03 5.83 20.14
CA LYS A 202 -5.83 6.86 20.83
C LYS A 202 -5.00 8.13 21.09
N TYR A 203 -3.77 7.95 21.59
CA TYR A 203 -2.85 9.06 21.82
C TYR A 203 -2.55 9.83 20.53
N ARG A 204 -2.13 9.13 19.45
CA ARG A 204 -1.87 9.75 18.15
C ARG A 204 -3.06 10.56 17.65
N ASN A 205 -4.26 10.00 17.73
CA ASN A 205 -5.47 10.66 17.22
C ASN A 205 -5.83 11.94 18.01
N SER A 206 -5.53 11.97 19.31
CA SER A 206 -5.72 13.16 20.15
C SER A 206 -4.55 14.16 20.09
N ASN A 207 -3.40 13.75 19.54
CA ASN A 207 -2.15 14.53 19.51
C ASN A 207 -1.75 14.92 18.07
N LYS A 208 -2.65 15.54 17.33
CA LYS A 208 -2.42 16.05 15.97
C LYS A 208 -1.85 15.00 14.98
N GLY A 209 -2.14 13.71 15.21
CA GLY A 209 -1.71 12.62 14.32
C GLY A 209 -0.28 12.13 14.56
N VAL A 210 0.40 12.53 15.66
CA VAL A 210 1.77 12.14 15.97
C VAL A 210 1.87 11.46 17.33
N ILE A 211 2.93 10.63 17.51
CA ILE A 211 3.17 9.91 18.76
C ILE A 211 4.16 10.60 19.71
N LYS A 212 4.70 11.76 19.36
CA LYS A 212 5.62 12.52 20.22
C LYS A 212 4.99 12.76 21.60
N GLY A 213 5.70 12.34 22.64
CA GLY A 213 5.24 12.45 24.04
C GLY A 213 4.41 11.26 24.54
N PHE A 214 4.18 10.23 23.73
CA PHE A 214 3.58 8.99 24.18
C PHE A 214 4.41 8.33 25.28
N LYS A 215 3.75 7.82 26.33
CA LYS A 215 4.41 7.26 27.53
C LYS A 215 4.39 5.72 27.57
N GLY A 216 4.24 5.06 26.44
CA GLY A 216 4.16 3.60 26.37
C GLY A 216 5.49 2.87 26.21
N GLY A 217 6.64 3.58 26.28
CA GLY A 217 7.96 2.98 26.14
C GLY A 217 9.09 4.00 26.30
N LYS A 218 10.33 3.51 26.25
CA LYS A 218 11.55 4.33 26.24
C LYS A 218 11.71 4.98 24.87
N LEU A 219 12.08 6.24 24.83
CA LEU A 219 12.45 6.95 23.60
C LEU A 219 13.74 6.35 23.02
N ILE A 220 13.73 6.03 21.74
CA ILE A 220 14.88 5.54 20.95
C ILE A 220 14.96 6.32 19.63
N SER A 221 16.05 6.14 18.89
CA SER A 221 16.18 6.68 17.52
C SER A 221 15.47 5.77 16.50
N ASN A 222 15.26 6.31 15.28
CA ASN A 222 14.73 5.51 14.17
C ASN A 222 15.74 4.41 13.73
N GLU A 223 17.04 4.69 13.78
CA GLU A 223 18.07 3.70 13.47
C GLU A 223 18.11 2.57 14.51
N GLU A 224 17.97 2.92 15.80
CA GLU A 224 17.85 1.91 16.85
C GLU A 224 16.63 1.01 16.63
N LEU A 225 15.46 1.57 16.21
CA LEU A 225 14.26 0.80 15.92
C LEU A 225 14.51 -0.20 14.79
N LEU A 226 15.09 0.24 13.66
CA LEU A 226 15.36 -0.61 12.50
C LEU A 226 16.30 -1.77 12.83
N THR A 227 17.23 -1.57 13.76
CA THR A 227 18.28 -2.54 14.13
C THR A 227 17.96 -3.35 15.40
N LEU A 228 16.75 -3.20 15.97
CA LEU A 228 16.29 -4.00 17.10
C LEU A 228 16.36 -5.49 16.82
N ASN A 229 16.66 -6.26 17.88
CA ASN A 229 16.56 -7.70 17.81
C ASN A 229 15.08 -8.13 17.93
N VAL A 230 14.40 -8.17 16.80
CA VAL A 230 12.99 -8.59 16.65
C VAL A 230 12.89 -9.69 15.59
N ASP A 231 11.79 -10.42 15.59
CA ASP A 231 11.54 -11.45 14.57
C ASP A 231 10.99 -10.82 13.29
N VAL A 232 10.12 -9.81 13.43
CA VAL A 232 9.45 -9.13 12.32
C VAL A 232 9.73 -7.63 12.38
N LEU A 233 10.13 -7.04 11.24
CA LEU A 233 10.25 -5.61 11.02
C LEU A 233 9.28 -5.19 9.91
N ALA A 234 8.42 -4.20 10.18
CA ALA A 234 7.50 -3.64 9.19
C ALA A 234 7.84 -2.16 8.92
N PRO A 235 8.62 -1.86 7.86
CA PRO A 235 8.85 -0.49 7.41
C PRO A 235 7.59 0.04 6.71
N CYS A 236 6.88 0.97 7.36
CA CYS A 236 5.62 1.57 6.92
C CYS A 236 5.71 3.10 6.79
N ALA A 237 6.91 3.68 6.84
CA ALA A 237 7.11 5.13 6.82
C ALA A 237 7.24 5.67 5.39
N MET A 238 8.42 5.62 4.82
CA MET A 238 8.77 6.23 3.53
C MET A 238 9.72 5.30 2.75
N GLU A 239 10.06 5.70 1.54
CA GLU A 239 11.11 5.09 0.74
C GLU A 239 12.50 5.23 1.38
N ASN A 240 13.42 4.37 0.98
CA ASN A 240 14.85 4.41 1.32
C ASN A 240 15.15 4.46 2.84
N GLN A 241 14.40 3.72 3.64
CA GLN A 241 14.65 3.62 5.07
C GLN A 241 15.69 2.55 5.41
N ILE A 242 15.74 1.49 4.65
CA ILE A 242 16.73 0.42 4.75
C ILE A 242 17.67 0.56 3.57
N THR A 243 18.90 0.94 3.87
CA THR A 243 19.96 1.22 2.90
C THR A 243 21.16 0.29 3.15
N ASP A 244 22.17 0.33 2.28
CA ASP A 244 23.44 -0.38 2.45
C ASP A 244 24.14 -0.02 3.77
N GLU A 245 23.95 1.20 4.30
CA GLU A 245 24.55 1.67 5.56
C GLU A 245 24.00 0.94 6.79
N ASN A 246 22.72 0.52 6.76
CA ASN A 246 22.06 -0.07 7.93
C ASN A 246 21.61 -1.53 7.72
N ALA A 247 21.46 -2.03 6.50
CA ALA A 247 21.00 -3.38 6.19
C ALA A 247 21.87 -4.46 6.89
N GLY A 248 23.19 -4.25 6.96
CA GLY A 248 24.11 -5.13 7.65
C GLY A 248 23.83 -5.28 9.15
N LYS A 249 23.28 -4.26 9.79
CA LYS A 249 22.96 -4.19 11.24
C LYS A 249 21.58 -4.75 11.59
N ILE A 250 20.67 -4.89 10.61
CA ILE A 250 19.31 -5.41 10.85
C ILE A 250 19.36 -6.85 11.36
N LYS A 251 18.62 -7.13 12.40
CA LYS A 251 18.54 -8.45 13.07
C LYS A 251 17.22 -9.19 12.82
N ALA A 252 16.24 -8.51 12.23
CA ALA A 252 14.97 -9.12 11.92
C ALA A 252 15.14 -10.29 10.94
N LYS A 253 14.40 -11.38 11.19
CA LYS A 253 14.36 -12.56 10.30
C LYS A 253 13.45 -12.34 9.10
N LEU A 254 12.40 -11.55 9.32
CA LEU A 254 11.36 -11.23 8.36
C LEU A 254 11.16 -9.72 8.30
N ILE A 255 11.26 -9.15 7.10
CA ILE A 255 10.89 -7.77 6.79
C ILE A 255 9.66 -7.78 5.89
N VAL A 256 8.63 -6.98 6.22
CA VAL A 256 7.41 -6.89 5.43
C VAL A 256 7.12 -5.43 5.09
N GLU A 257 7.25 -5.08 3.84
CA GLU A 257 7.26 -3.69 3.38
C GLU A 257 5.85 -3.10 3.27
N GLY A 258 5.46 -2.30 4.25
CA GLY A 258 4.19 -1.58 4.23
C GLY A 258 4.26 -0.26 3.44
N ALA A 259 5.39 0.44 3.47
CA ALA A 259 5.66 1.60 2.61
C ALA A 259 6.01 1.17 1.18
N ASN A 260 6.03 2.11 0.23
CA ASN A 260 6.57 1.85 -1.11
C ASN A 260 8.08 2.09 -1.12
N GLY A 261 8.86 1.17 -1.66
CA GLY A 261 10.31 1.28 -1.81
C GLY A 261 11.10 1.53 -0.52
N PRO A 262 10.75 0.94 0.64
CA PRO A 262 11.44 1.27 1.88
C PRO A 262 12.85 0.69 1.94
N THR A 263 13.16 -0.30 1.12
CA THR A 263 14.46 -0.97 1.05
C THR A 263 15.09 -0.71 -0.31
N THR A 264 16.35 -0.22 -0.32
CA THR A 264 17.10 -0.01 -1.56
C THR A 264 17.56 -1.35 -2.16
N ASP A 265 17.96 -1.33 -3.43
CA ASP A 265 18.46 -2.53 -4.14
C ASP A 265 19.69 -3.11 -3.46
N GLU A 266 20.64 -2.27 -3.09
CA GLU A 266 21.87 -2.66 -2.39
C GLU A 266 21.54 -3.30 -1.05
N ALA A 267 20.61 -2.72 -0.31
CA ALA A 267 20.13 -3.26 0.96
C ALA A 267 19.46 -4.62 0.79
N ASP A 268 18.63 -4.81 -0.24
CA ASP A 268 17.97 -6.09 -0.53
C ASP A 268 18.99 -7.20 -0.78
N HIS A 269 20.08 -6.91 -1.51
CA HIS A 269 21.19 -7.82 -1.71
C HIS A 269 21.91 -8.20 -0.40
N ILE A 270 22.16 -7.23 0.47
CA ILE A 270 22.80 -7.47 1.78
C ILE A 270 21.88 -8.35 2.65
N LEU A 271 20.60 -8.02 2.74
CA LEU A 271 19.63 -8.76 3.52
C LEU A 271 19.46 -10.20 3.02
N SER A 272 19.41 -10.38 1.70
CA SER A 272 19.33 -11.71 1.07
C SER A 272 20.55 -12.57 1.44
N LYS A 273 21.77 -12.05 1.37
CA LYS A 273 22.98 -12.76 1.77
C LYS A 273 23.00 -13.16 3.25
N LYS A 274 22.31 -12.38 4.10
CA LYS A 274 22.13 -12.67 5.54
C LYS A 274 21.06 -13.73 5.80
N GLY A 275 20.27 -14.13 4.78
CA GLY A 275 19.13 -15.01 4.94
C GLY A 275 17.88 -14.35 5.51
N THR A 276 17.82 -13.01 5.55
CA THR A 276 16.59 -12.27 5.93
C THR A 276 15.57 -12.39 4.80
N VAL A 277 14.36 -12.80 5.13
CA VAL A 277 13.25 -12.84 4.17
C VAL A 277 12.63 -11.46 4.08
N VAL A 278 12.55 -10.91 2.86
CA VAL A 278 11.90 -9.62 2.60
C VAL A 278 10.65 -9.85 1.75
N ILE A 279 9.47 -9.54 2.29
CA ILE A 279 8.23 -9.52 1.52
C ILE A 279 8.09 -8.14 0.90
N PRO A 280 8.20 -8.03 -0.44
CA PRO A 280 8.29 -6.74 -1.12
C PRO A 280 6.96 -5.98 -1.08
N ASP A 281 7.05 -4.69 -1.16
CA ASP A 281 5.94 -3.73 -1.13
C ASP A 281 4.87 -3.99 -2.18
N ILE A 282 5.26 -4.33 -3.43
CA ILE A 282 4.31 -4.64 -4.51
C ILE A 282 3.40 -5.84 -4.20
N LEU A 283 3.79 -6.68 -3.23
CA LEU A 283 2.97 -7.75 -2.66
C LEU A 283 2.33 -7.31 -1.34
N ALA A 284 3.13 -6.92 -0.34
CA ALA A 284 2.69 -6.74 1.04
C ALA A 284 1.62 -5.65 1.19
N ASN A 285 1.80 -4.50 0.54
CA ASN A 285 0.85 -3.39 0.62
C ASN A 285 -0.25 -3.45 -0.47
N GLY A 286 -0.38 -4.56 -1.18
CA GLY A 286 -1.37 -4.79 -2.24
C GLY A 286 -2.83 -4.81 -1.76
N GLY A 287 -3.08 -4.95 -0.46
CA GLY A 287 -4.44 -4.97 0.09
C GLY A 287 -5.28 -3.74 -0.28
N GLY A 288 -4.64 -2.58 -0.31
CA GLY A 288 -5.31 -1.33 -0.69
C GLY A 288 -5.86 -1.34 -2.13
N VAL A 289 -5.08 -1.80 -3.09
CA VAL A 289 -5.52 -1.89 -4.50
C VAL A 289 -6.50 -3.04 -4.71
N THR A 290 -6.38 -4.12 -3.95
CA THR A 290 -7.34 -5.25 -3.95
C THR A 290 -8.73 -4.78 -3.52
N VAL A 291 -8.84 -4.05 -2.42
CA VAL A 291 -10.14 -3.50 -1.99
C VAL A 291 -10.64 -2.41 -2.95
N SER A 292 -9.75 -1.66 -3.59
CA SER A 292 -10.14 -0.74 -4.66
C SER A 292 -10.75 -1.49 -5.86
N TYR A 293 -10.26 -2.68 -6.19
CA TYR A 293 -10.89 -3.54 -7.20
C TYR A 293 -12.29 -3.99 -6.78
N PHE A 294 -12.49 -4.34 -5.52
CA PHE A 294 -13.83 -4.68 -5.02
C PHE A 294 -14.77 -3.46 -5.05
N GLU A 295 -14.30 -2.27 -4.69
CA GLU A 295 -15.09 -1.02 -4.80
C GLU A 295 -15.57 -0.81 -6.24
N TRP A 296 -14.68 -0.93 -7.21
CA TRP A 296 -15.02 -0.81 -8.62
C TRP A 296 -16.06 -1.87 -9.05
N GLY A 297 -15.87 -3.14 -8.64
CA GLY A 297 -16.83 -4.21 -8.91
C GLY A 297 -18.21 -3.95 -8.32
N GLN A 298 -18.26 -3.50 -7.05
CA GLN A 298 -19.51 -3.09 -6.39
C GLN A 298 -20.20 -1.95 -7.13
N ASN A 299 -19.46 -0.95 -7.57
CA ASN A 299 -20.03 0.18 -8.32
C ASN A 299 -20.56 -0.22 -9.70
N ARG A 300 -20.00 -1.27 -10.32
CA ARG A 300 -20.47 -1.79 -11.61
C ARG A 300 -21.71 -2.67 -11.48
N SER A 301 -21.75 -3.49 -10.43
CA SER A 301 -22.84 -4.43 -10.20
C SER A 301 -24.04 -3.81 -9.48
N GLY A 302 -23.82 -2.71 -8.76
CA GLY A 302 -24.81 -2.13 -7.85
C GLY A 302 -25.02 -2.95 -6.56
N LEU A 303 -24.24 -4.02 -6.33
CA LEU A 303 -24.29 -4.86 -5.14
C LEU A 303 -23.14 -4.51 -4.20
N TYR A 304 -23.49 -4.01 -3.01
CA TYR A 304 -22.51 -3.59 -2.01
C TYR A 304 -22.29 -4.67 -0.96
N MET A 305 -21.05 -4.91 -0.62
CA MET A 305 -20.60 -5.88 0.38
C MET A 305 -20.54 -5.26 1.77
N THR A 306 -20.79 -6.07 2.78
CA THR A 306 -20.48 -5.74 4.18
C THR A 306 -18.96 -5.64 4.38
N GLU A 307 -18.53 -5.01 5.46
CA GLU A 307 -17.09 -4.92 5.80
C GLU A 307 -16.47 -6.30 6.02
N GLU A 308 -17.21 -7.23 6.62
CA GLU A 308 -16.75 -8.61 6.84
C GLU A 308 -16.54 -9.34 5.51
N GLU A 309 -17.44 -9.21 4.56
CA GLU A 309 -17.30 -9.80 3.22
C GLU A 309 -16.10 -9.23 2.48
N VAL A 310 -15.91 -7.90 2.51
CA VAL A 310 -14.75 -7.24 1.90
C VAL A 310 -13.45 -7.75 2.53
N ASN A 311 -13.38 -7.78 3.87
CA ASN A 311 -12.21 -8.20 4.60
C ASN A 311 -11.87 -9.68 4.36
N THR A 312 -12.86 -10.56 4.37
CA THR A 312 -12.68 -11.99 4.13
C THR A 312 -12.18 -12.25 2.70
N LYS A 313 -12.76 -11.58 1.72
CA LYS A 313 -12.31 -11.67 0.32
C LYS A 313 -10.91 -11.09 0.14
N ALA A 314 -10.60 -9.96 0.78
CA ALA A 314 -9.28 -9.34 0.70
C ALA A 314 -8.20 -10.25 1.30
N ASP A 315 -8.46 -10.86 2.45
CA ASP A 315 -7.53 -11.81 3.07
C ASP A 315 -7.27 -13.02 2.16
N HIS A 316 -8.33 -13.59 1.59
CA HIS A 316 -8.19 -14.72 0.65
C HIS A 316 -7.35 -14.32 -0.56
N TRP A 317 -7.61 -13.15 -1.15
CA TRP A 317 -6.89 -12.64 -2.32
C TRP A 317 -5.40 -12.39 -2.02
N MET A 318 -5.12 -11.75 -0.90
CA MET A 318 -3.75 -11.48 -0.45
C MET A 318 -2.96 -12.77 -0.15
N LYS A 319 -3.61 -13.79 0.43
CA LYS A 319 -3.00 -15.11 0.64
C LYS A 319 -2.65 -15.76 -0.70
N GLN A 320 -3.57 -15.75 -1.65
CA GLN A 320 -3.33 -16.33 -2.97
C GLN A 320 -2.16 -15.61 -3.67
N ALA A 321 -2.12 -14.28 -3.65
CA ALA A 321 -1.02 -13.50 -4.20
C ALA A 321 0.32 -13.85 -3.52
N PHE A 322 0.34 -13.97 -2.20
CA PHE A 322 1.52 -14.41 -1.45
C PHE A 322 2.00 -15.79 -1.91
N HIS A 323 1.11 -16.77 -2.00
CA HIS A 323 1.49 -18.13 -2.40
C HIS A 323 1.99 -18.19 -3.84
N ASN A 324 1.42 -17.42 -4.75
CA ASN A 324 1.90 -17.32 -6.14
C ASN A 324 3.35 -16.82 -6.20
N VAL A 325 3.66 -15.76 -5.46
CA VAL A 325 5.02 -15.20 -5.40
C VAL A 325 5.97 -16.13 -4.65
N TRP A 326 5.54 -16.71 -3.53
CA TRP A 326 6.35 -17.67 -2.77
C TRP A 326 6.73 -18.88 -3.61
N ASN A 327 5.78 -19.49 -4.31
CA ASN A 327 6.03 -20.64 -5.17
C ASN A 327 6.97 -20.26 -6.34
N THR A 328 6.84 -19.06 -6.88
CA THR A 328 7.76 -18.52 -7.89
C THR A 328 9.17 -18.36 -7.32
N SER A 329 9.31 -17.83 -6.10
CA SER A 329 10.59 -17.72 -5.40
C SER A 329 11.28 -19.08 -5.23
N VAL A 330 10.55 -20.08 -4.76
CA VAL A 330 11.06 -21.46 -4.59
C VAL A 330 11.45 -22.06 -5.93
N LYS A 331 10.59 -21.96 -6.96
CA LYS A 331 10.82 -22.48 -8.31
C LYS A 331 12.10 -21.91 -8.94
N HIS A 332 12.29 -20.61 -8.82
CA HIS A 332 13.42 -19.89 -9.45
C HIS A 332 14.62 -19.71 -8.53
N LYS A 333 14.56 -20.21 -7.28
CA LYS A 333 15.62 -20.08 -6.26
C LYS A 333 16.10 -18.62 -6.10
N THR A 334 15.14 -17.71 -5.96
CA THR A 334 15.40 -16.26 -5.91
C THR A 334 14.69 -15.60 -4.74
N THR A 335 14.96 -14.30 -4.49
CA THR A 335 14.28 -13.53 -3.44
C THR A 335 12.79 -13.33 -3.76
N MET A 336 11.99 -13.03 -2.73
CA MET A 336 10.57 -12.72 -2.91
C MET A 336 10.36 -11.49 -3.81
N ARG A 337 11.26 -10.51 -3.76
CA ARG A 337 11.20 -9.32 -4.63
C ARG A 337 11.35 -9.70 -6.09
N ILE A 338 12.40 -10.41 -6.45
CA ILE A 338 12.63 -10.86 -7.84
C ILE A 338 11.49 -11.79 -8.29
N ALA A 339 11.05 -12.69 -7.41
CA ALA A 339 9.93 -13.58 -7.70
C ALA A 339 8.62 -12.83 -7.99
N ALA A 340 8.34 -11.75 -7.27
CA ALA A 340 7.17 -10.91 -7.51
C ALA A 340 7.22 -10.28 -8.92
N TYR A 341 8.38 -9.77 -9.34
CA TYR A 341 8.55 -9.25 -10.70
C TYR A 341 8.48 -10.35 -11.77
N ILE A 342 9.08 -11.52 -11.55
CA ILE A 342 8.96 -12.67 -12.48
C ILE A 342 7.48 -13.04 -12.66
N TYR A 343 6.74 -13.15 -11.57
CA TYR A 343 5.31 -13.48 -11.62
C TYR A 343 4.50 -12.41 -12.37
N ALA A 344 4.73 -11.14 -12.03
CA ALA A 344 4.02 -10.01 -12.66
C ALA A 344 4.30 -9.92 -14.16
N LEU A 345 5.57 -10.00 -14.56
CA LEU A 345 5.98 -9.94 -15.98
C LEU A 345 5.42 -11.11 -16.77
N GLY A 346 5.43 -12.33 -16.21
CA GLY A 346 4.82 -13.49 -16.87
C GLY A 346 3.33 -13.32 -17.13
N LYS A 347 2.59 -12.70 -16.19
CA LYS A 347 1.17 -12.39 -16.40
C LYS A 347 0.95 -11.33 -17.46
N ILE A 348 1.75 -10.26 -17.44
CA ILE A 348 1.65 -9.17 -18.42
C ILE A 348 1.98 -9.71 -19.81
N GLU A 349 3.04 -10.50 -19.95
CA GLU A 349 3.43 -11.17 -21.20
C GLU A 349 2.30 -12.04 -21.73
N LEU A 350 1.70 -12.88 -20.87
CA LEU A 350 0.55 -13.71 -21.25
C LEU A 350 -0.62 -12.86 -21.75
N GLY A 351 -0.93 -11.75 -21.06
CA GLY A 351 -1.98 -10.82 -21.46
C GLY A 351 -1.73 -10.20 -22.84
N ILE A 352 -0.48 -9.78 -23.11
CA ILE A 352 -0.06 -9.21 -24.41
C ILE A 352 -0.18 -10.27 -25.50
N LYS A 353 0.40 -11.45 -25.31
CA LYS A 353 0.36 -12.54 -26.27
C LYS A 353 -1.06 -13.01 -26.59
N SER A 354 -1.91 -13.12 -25.55
CA SER A 354 -3.31 -13.54 -25.74
C SER A 354 -4.13 -12.54 -26.54
N ARG A 355 -3.73 -11.27 -26.58
CA ARG A 355 -4.36 -10.23 -27.41
C ARG A 355 -3.76 -10.11 -28.82
N GLY A 356 -2.76 -10.93 -29.17
CA GLY A 356 -2.11 -10.92 -30.49
C GLY A 356 -1.14 -9.76 -30.71
N HIS A 357 -0.71 -9.07 -29.65
CA HIS A 357 0.34 -8.05 -29.71
C HIS A 357 1.71 -8.72 -29.45
N TYR A 358 2.55 -8.78 -30.48
CA TYR A 358 3.89 -9.35 -30.45
C TYR A 358 4.96 -8.27 -30.64
#